data_a0627fed02c57d514f73d13fd83311ae
#
_entry.id   a0627fed02c57d514f73d13fd83311ae
#
_cell.length_a   1.000
_cell.length_b   1.000
_cell.length_c   1.000
_cell.angle_alpha   90.00
_cell.angle_beta   90.00
_cell.angle_gamma   90.00
#
_symmetry.space_group_name_H-M   'P 1'
#
loop_
_entity.id
_entity.type
_entity.pdbx_description
1 polymer ?
#
loop_
_entity_poly.entity_id
_entity_poly.type
_entity_poly.pdbx_seq_one_letter_code
_entity_poly.pdbx_strand_id
1 'polypeptide(L)'
;MGQIRKAGEGMAQILGGTRGVSANISAISTASSEQNTSVQEISTAVKQLDDITQRNAQMVEVAVRQSESLETRAASLSSAINSFKLLQGVAEEAMALVERAYAHRRGAGSLDSYLRSLTDRASGFFDRDMYVFALTADGTYVAFGGNPAKVGTRVQDVPGIDGNALIAGIVRQAEEGPGWVEYDIVNPTSGRVQGKMSYVMKVDDVYIGCGVYKTLA
;
A
#
# COMPACT_ATOMS: atom_id res chain seq x y z
N MET A 1 -72.72 -68.23 41.44
CA MET A 1 -72.71 -67.42 40.18
C MET A 1 -71.77 -66.25 40.23
N GLY A 2 -71.35 -65.66 41.35
CA GLY A 2 -70.47 -64.47 41.38
C GLY A 2 -69.01 -64.67 41.00
N GLN A 3 -68.42 -65.87 41.25
CA GLN A 3 -66.99 -66.14 40.91
C GLN A 3 -66.70 -66.34 39.45
N ILE A 4 -67.59 -66.94 38.68
CA ILE A 4 -67.47 -67.13 37.21
C ILE A 4 -67.51 -65.80 36.46
N ARG A 5 -68.37 -64.88 36.97
CA ARG A 5 -68.42 -63.53 36.35
C ARG A 5 -67.18 -62.74 36.62
N LYS A 6 -66.60 -62.77 37.80
CA LYS A 6 -65.32 -62.11 38.13
C LYS A 6 -64.14 -62.69 37.33
N ALA A 7 -64.12 -64.02 37.11
CA ALA A 7 -63.13 -64.65 36.29
C ALA A 7 -63.24 -64.22 34.80
N GLY A 8 -64.48 -64.07 34.31
CA GLY A 8 -64.74 -63.56 32.94
C GLY A 8 -64.29 -62.07 32.79
N GLU A 9 -64.57 -61.24 33.78
CA GLU A 9 -64.10 -59.84 33.80
C GLU A 9 -62.59 -59.74 33.85
N GLY A 10 -61.94 -60.56 34.64
CA GLY A 10 -60.45 -60.63 34.70
C GLY A 10 -59.83 -61.12 33.37
N MET A 11 -60.44 -62.10 32.70
CA MET A 11 -59.98 -62.55 31.37
C MET A 11 -60.12 -61.42 30.32
N ALA A 12 -61.23 -60.68 30.37
CA ALA A 12 -61.45 -59.57 29.45
C ALA A 12 -60.40 -58.44 29.64
N GLN A 13 -60.04 -58.15 30.91
CA GLN A 13 -58.96 -57.20 31.23
C GLN A 13 -57.59 -57.67 30.72
N ILE A 14 -57.28 -58.94 30.90
CA ILE A 14 -56.02 -59.53 30.40
C ILE A 14 -55.97 -59.45 28.87
N LEU A 15 -57.02 -59.82 28.19
CA LEU A 15 -57.13 -59.68 26.74
C LEU A 15 -57.00 -58.23 26.24
N GLY A 16 -57.59 -57.29 26.95
CA GLY A 16 -57.44 -55.87 26.67
C GLY A 16 -56.01 -55.39 26.85
N GLY A 17 -55.37 -55.79 27.95
CA GLY A 17 -53.97 -55.50 28.22
C GLY A 17 -53.02 -56.10 27.14
N THR A 18 -53.27 -57.36 26.76
CA THR A 18 -52.44 -58.05 25.72
C THR A 18 -52.57 -57.36 24.36
N ARG A 19 -53.77 -56.90 23.98
CA ARG A 19 -53.94 -56.13 22.75
C ARG A 19 -53.22 -54.78 22.82
N GLY A 20 -53.26 -54.08 23.94
CA GLY A 20 -52.51 -52.85 24.16
C GLY A 20 -51.01 -53.05 24.05
N VAL A 21 -50.46 -54.10 24.62
CA VAL A 21 -49.02 -54.46 24.49
C VAL A 21 -48.66 -54.75 23.01
N SER A 22 -49.52 -55.54 22.33
CA SER A 22 -49.28 -55.84 20.90
C SER A 22 -49.28 -54.58 20.02
N ALA A 23 -50.19 -53.62 20.27
CA ALA A 23 -50.22 -52.33 19.56
C ALA A 23 -48.96 -51.50 19.83
N ASN A 24 -48.52 -51.44 21.10
CA ASN A 24 -47.28 -50.76 21.45
C ASN A 24 -46.01 -51.36 20.82
N ILE A 25 -45.93 -52.69 20.77
CA ILE A 25 -44.83 -53.40 20.09
C ILE A 25 -44.83 -53.07 18.60
N SER A 26 -45.95 -53.03 17.93
CA SER A 26 -46.10 -52.64 16.52
C SER A 26 -45.63 -51.21 16.31
N ALA A 27 -46.05 -50.26 17.17
CA ALA A 27 -45.62 -48.89 17.09
C ALA A 27 -44.10 -48.70 17.30
N ILE A 28 -43.55 -49.43 18.30
CA ILE A 28 -42.10 -49.42 18.51
C ILE A 28 -41.34 -50.02 17.30
N SER A 29 -41.84 -51.09 16.70
CA SER A 29 -41.23 -51.68 15.49
C SER A 29 -41.21 -50.69 14.31
N THR A 30 -42.33 -49.96 14.11
CA THR A 30 -42.39 -48.92 13.04
C THR A 30 -41.42 -47.78 13.34
N ALA A 31 -41.44 -47.25 14.55
CA ALA A 31 -40.50 -46.17 14.96
C ALA A 31 -39.04 -46.61 14.87
N SER A 32 -38.70 -47.83 15.20
CA SER A 32 -37.35 -48.38 15.08
C SER A 32 -36.93 -48.49 13.61
N SER A 33 -37.84 -48.82 12.69
CA SER A 33 -37.58 -48.87 11.27
C SER A 33 -37.33 -47.48 10.70
N GLU A 34 -38.12 -46.49 11.12
CA GLU A 34 -37.93 -45.06 10.74
C GLU A 34 -36.61 -44.53 11.28
N GLN A 35 -36.26 -44.84 12.54
CA GLN A 35 -34.97 -44.47 13.12
C GLN A 35 -33.80 -45.08 12.34
N ASN A 36 -33.88 -46.34 11.92
CA ASN A 36 -32.84 -46.98 11.15
C ASN A 36 -32.61 -46.27 9.79
N THR A 37 -33.71 -45.85 9.12
CA THR A 37 -33.63 -45.05 7.90
C THR A 37 -32.96 -43.70 8.14
N SER A 38 -33.35 -43.00 9.20
CA SER A 38 -32.75 -41.69 9.58
C SER A 38 -31.28 -41.81 9.92
N VAL A 39 -30.87 -42.90 10.61
CA VAL A 39 -29.43 -43.15 10.88
C VAL A 39 -28.65 -43.43 9.61
N GLN A 40 -29.23 -44.09 8.62
CA GLN A 40 -28.58 -44.29 7.31
C GLN A 40 -28.42 -42.96 6.55
N GLU A 41 -29.42 -42.06 6.58
CA GLU A 41 -29.34 -40.72 5.98
C GLU A 41 -28.27 -39.90 6.67
N ILE A 42 -28.21 -39.89 8.01
CA ILE A 42 -27.15 -39.22 8.78
C ILE A 42 -25.77 -39.77 8.40
N SER A 43 -25.62 -41.08 8.29
CA SER A 43 -24.34 -41.71 7.89
C SER A 43 -23.89 -41.23 6.50
N THR A 44 -24.85 -41.09 5.56
CA THR A 44 -24.57 -40.58 4.22
C THR A 44 -24.15 -39.09 4.29
N ALA A 45 -24.86 -38.28 5.06
CA ALA A 45 -24.54 -36.87 5.23
C ALA A 45 -23.14 -36.67 5.89
N VAL A 46 -22.80 -37.51 6.88
CA VAL A 46 -21.46 -37.46 7.50
C VAL A 46 -20.35 -37.79 6.49
N LYS A 47 -20.57 -38.76 5.62
CA LYS A 47 -19.60 -39.08 4.53
C LYS A 47 -19.43 -37.91 3.56
N GLN A 48 -20.53 -37.21 3.22
CA GLN A 48 -20.46 -36.03 2.37
C GLN A 48 -19.70 -34.89 3.05
N LEU A 49 -19.89 -34.69 4.36
CA LEU A 49 -19.14 -33.68 5.14
C LEU A 49 -17.65 -34.01 5.21
N ASP A 50 -17.28 -35.31 5.33
CA ASP A 50 -15.89 -35.72 5.30
C ASP A 50 -15.23 -35.40 3.93
N ASP A 51 -15.92 -35.73 2.82
CA ASP A 51 -15.46 -35.37 1.46
C ASP A 51 -15.29 -33.86 1.24
N ILE A 52 -16.27 -33.07 1.71
CA ILE A 52 -16.18 -31.60 1.67
C ILE A 52 -14.99 -31.12 2.51
N THR A 53 -14.78 -31.66 3.69
CA THR A 53 -13.68 -31.28 4.58
C THR A 53 -12.33 -31.57 3.94
N GLN A 54 -12.17 -32.74 3.31
CA GLN A 54 -10.95 -33.11 2.58
C GLN A 54 -10.70 -32.17 1.38
N ARG A 55 -11.74 -31.84 0.62
CA ARG A 55 -11.63 -30.87 -0.49
C ARG A 55 -11.26 -29.46 0.00
N ASN A 56 -11.84 -29.03 1.13
CA ASN A 56 -11.48 -27.76 1.74
C ASN A 56 -10.01 -27.71 2.17
N ALA A 57 -9.50 -28.79 2.76
CA ALA A 57 -8.09 -28.90 3.11
C ALA A 57 -7.19 -28.78 1.87
N GLN A 58 -7.53 -29.45 0.77
CA GLN A 58 -6.79 -29.32 -0.50
C GLN A 58 -6.86 -27.90 -1.07
N MET A 59 -8.02 -27.24 -1.02
CA MET A 59 -8.17 -25.85 -1.47
C MET A 59 -7.30 -24.90 -0.64
N VAL A 60 -7.23 -25.09 0.68
CA VAL A 60 -6.37 -24.26 1.55
C VAL A 60 -4.90 -24.46 1.16
N GLU A 61 -4.43 -25.68 0.93
CA GLU A 61 -3.05 -25.89 0.47
C GLU A 61 -2.75 -25.22 -0.88
N VAL A 62 -3.71 -25.24 -1.82
CA VAL A 62 -3.56 -24.54 -3.10
C VAL A 62 -3.50 -23.03 -2.88
N ALA A 63 -4.36 -22.47 -2.02
CA ALA A 63 -4.38 -21.05 -1.71
C ALA A 63 -3.06 -20.60 -1.05
N VAL A 64 -2.50 -21.39 -0.14
CA VAL A 64 -1.19 -21.11 0.48
C VAL A 64 -0.09 -21.05 -0.58
N ARG A 65 0.00 -22.06 -1.45
CA ARG A 65 1.01 -22.07 -2.53
C ARG A 65 0.87 -20.90 -3.50
N GLN A 66 -0.37 -20.50 -3.81
CA GLN A 66 -0.62 -19.32 -4.66
C GLN A 66 -0.19 -18.03 -3.97
N SER A 67 -0.43 -17.89 -2.66
CA SER A 67 0.01 -16.72 -1.88
C SER A 67 1.53 -16.61 -1.83
N GLU A 68 2.25 -17.70 -1.61
CA GLU A 68 3.73 -17.74 -1.65
C GLU A 68 4.28 -17.37 -3.05
N SER A 69 3.60 -17.82 -4.12
CA SER A 69 3.97 -17.45 -5.49
C SER A 69 3.75 -15.97 -5.76
N LEU A 70 2.66 -15.39 -5.24
CA LEU A 70 2.39 -13.96 -5.36
C LEU A 70 3.42 -13.13 -4.60
N GLU A 71 3.80 -13.53 -3.39
CA GLU A 71 4.85 -12.88 -2.62
C GLU A 71 6.20 -12.88 -3.36
N THR A 72 6.58 -14.01 -3.92
CA THR A 72 7.80 -14.14 -4.73
C THR A 72 7.78 -13.25 -5.97
N ARG A 73 6.64 -13.17 -6.67
CA ARG A 73 6.47 -12.29 -7.85
C ARG A 73 6.51 -10.83 -7.47
N ALA A 74 5.90 -10.44 -6.33
CA ALA A 74 5.94 -9.07 -5.82
C ALA A 74 7.36 -8.64 -5.44
N ALA A 75 8.12 -9.52 -4.78
CA ALA A 75 9.53 -9.28 -4.47
C ALA A 75 10.39 -9.14 -5.75
N SER A 76 10.17 -9.99 -6.75
CA SER A 76 10.87 -9.92 -8.03
C SER A 76 10.54 -8.64 -8.79
N LEU A 77 9.28 -8.20 -8.79
CA LEU A 77 8.85 -6.95 -9.41
C LEU A 77 9.47 -5.74 -8.70
N SER A 78 9.48 -5.73 -7.38
CA SER A 78 10.12 -4.68 -6.58
C SER A 78 11.63 -4.61 -6.89
N SER A 79 12.31 -5.76 -6.99
CA SER A 79 13.72 -5.81 -7.37
C SER A 79 13.96 -5.30 -8.79
N ALA A 80 13.09 -5.67 -9.75
CA ALA A 80 13.17 -5.20 -11.13
C ALA A 80 12.98 -3.67 -11.20
N ILE A 81 11.99 -3.12 -10.50
CA ILE A 81 11.75 -1.66 -10.43
C ILE A 81 12.97 -0.95 -9.84
N ASN A 82 13.54 -1.46 -8.76
CA ASN A 82 14.74 -0.88 -8.14
C ASN A 82 15.99 -0.98 -9.03
N SER A 83 16.05 -1.94 -9.95
CA SER A 83 17.15 -2.06 -10.92
C SER A 83 17.02 -1.10 -12.12
N PHE A 84 15.81 -0.61 -12.41
CA PHE A 84 15.61 0.46 -13.37
C PHE A 84 16.06 1.78 -12.74
N LYS A 85 17.21 2.31 -13.19
CA LYS A 85 17.53 3.72 -12.98
C LYS A 85 16.51 4.51 -13.78
N LEU A 86 15.50 5.04 -13.12
CA LEU A 86 14.56 5.96 -13.74
C LEU A 86 15.35 7.14 -14.31
N LEU A 87 15.00 7.57 -15.52
CA LEU A 87 15.56 8.78 -16.12
C LEU A 87 15.22 10.03 -15.30
N GLN A 88 14.17 9.94 -14.49
CA GLN A 88 13.73 10.98 -13.56
C GLN A 88 14.14 10.62 -12.12
N GLY A 89 14.52 11.64 -11.35
CA GLY A 89 14.80 11.52 -9.93
C GLY A 89 13.52 11.34 -9.11
N VAL A 90 13.66 10.72 -7.95
CA VAL A 90 12.58 10.54 -6.98
C VAL A 90 12.76 11.46 -5.76
N ALA A 91 11.70 11.63 -4.97
CA ALA A 91 11.68 12.55 -3.84
C ALA A 91 12.81 12.30 -2.83
N GLU A 92 13.07 11.05 -2.51
CA GLU A 92 14.11 10.65 -1.56
C GLU A 92 15.51 11.01 -2.07
N GLU A 93 15.76 10.86 -3.37
CA GLU A 93 17.04 11.24 -3.99
C GLU A 93 17.23 12.76 -4.01
N ALA A 94 16.17 13.54 -4.30
CA ALA A 94 16.22 14.99 -4.26
C ALA A 94 16.48 15.53 -2.84
N MET A 95 15.82 14.95 -1.85
CA MET A 95 16.05 15.27 -0.43
C MET A 95 17.51 14.99 -0.03
N ALA A 96 18.01 13.79 -0.34
CA ALA A 96 19.41 13.41 -0.05
C ALA A 96 20.41 14.33 -0.77
N LEU A 97 20.10 14.79 -1.97
CA LEU A 97 20.94 15.71 -2.74
C LEU A 97 21.03 17.09 -2.05
N VAL A 98 19.91 17.61 -1.55
CA VAL A 98 19.86 18.89 -0.82
C VAL A 98 20.55 18.79 0.54
N GLU A 99 20.33 17.71 1.29
CA GLU A 99 21.00 17.48 2.57
C GLU A 99 22.53 17.38 2.41
N ARG A 100 22.99 16.73 1.33
CA ARG A 100 24.41 16.68 0.99
C ARG A 100 24.93 18.08 0.64
N ALA A 101 24.20 18.88 -0.10
CA ALA A 101 24.56 20.27 -0.39
C ALA A 101 24.62 21.11 0.88
N TYR A 102 23.66 20.95 1.80
CA TYR A 102 23.68 21.61 3.11
C TYR A 102 24.91 21.23 3.93
N ALA A 103 25.24 19.95 4.01
CA ALA A 103 26.41 19.47 4.72
C ALA A 103 27.73 19.98 4.09
N HIS A 104 27.79 20.08 2.75
CA HIS A 104 28.93 20.57 1.99
C HIS A 104 29.29 22.03 2.34
N ARG A 105 28.32 22.87 2.72
CA ARG A 105 28.55 24.25 3.14
C ARG A 105 29.56 24.37 4.28
N ARG A 106 29.57 23.41 5.21
CA ARG A 106 30.49 23.42 6.38
C ARG A 106 31.96 23.27 5.99
N GLY A 107 32.25 22.63 4.85
CA GLY A 107 33.61 22.45 4.33
C GLY A 107 34.05 23.51 3.33
N ALA A 108 33.11 24.33 2.83
CA ALA A 108 33.41 25.38 1.87
C ALA A 108 33.91 26.64 2.59
N GLY A 109 35.05 27.17 2.20
CA GLY A 109 35.68 28.30 2.86
C GLY A 109 34.86 29.59 2.81
N SER A 110 34.19 29.89 1.67
CA SER A 110 33.33 31.04 1.48
C SER A 110 32.00 30.68 0.86
N LEU A 111 30.97 31.52 1.03
CA LEU A 111 29.69 31.36 0.36
C LEU A 111 29.86 31.29 -1.17
N ASP A 112 30.67 32.16 -1.73
CA ASP A 112 30.94 32.21 -3.17
C ASP A 112 31.62 30.93 -3.69
N SER A 113 32.59 30.36 -2.95
CA SER A 113 33.18 29.05 -3.27
C SER A 113 32.15 27.92 -3.21
N TYR A 114 31.29 27.94 -2.19
CA TYR A 114 30.17 27.00 -2.06
C TYR A 114 29.22 27.05 -3.24
N LEU A 115 28.74 28.24 -3.61
CA LEU A 115 27.78 28.43 -4.71
C LEU A 115 28.38 28.00 -6.07
N ARG A 116 29.67 28.28 -6.28
CA ARG A 116 30.37 27.78 -7.47
C ARG A 116 30.46 26.27 -7.49
N SER A 117 30.73 25.63 -6.36
CA SER A 117 30.78 24.16 -6.27
C SER A 117 29.39 23.52 -6.53
N LEU A 118 28.30 24.14 -6.09
CA LEU A 118 26.95 23.65 -6.40
C LEU A 118 26.65 23.73 -7.90
N THR A 119 27.21 24.71 -8.60
CA THR A 119 26.99 24.92 -10.04
C THR A 119 27.86 24.01 -10.90
N ASP A 120 29.03 23.63 -10.41
CA ASP A 120 29.96 22.75 -11.13
C ASP A 120 29.37 21.35 -11.29
N ARG A 121 29.29 20.92 -12.57
CA ARG A 121 28.76 19.59 -12.92
C ARG A 121 29.55 18.44 -12.34
N ALA A 122 30.87 18.60 -12.14
CA ALA A 122 31.75 17.57 -11.59
C ALA A 122 31.56 17.40 -10.08
N SER A 123 30.99 18.37 -9.38
CA SER A 123 30.82 18.34 -7.92
C SER A 123 29.68 17.44 -7.43
N GLY A 124 28.91 16.83 -8.34
CA GLY A 124 27.89 15.83 -8.01
C GLY A 124 26.58 16.42 -7.46
N PHE A 125 26.30 17.70 -7.68
CA PHE A 125 25.03 18.38 -7.34
C PHE A 125 24.08 18.47 -8.53
N PHE A 126 24.35 17.68 -9.56
CA PHE A 126 23.50 17.45 -10.72
C PHE A 126 23.48 15.93 -10.99
N ASP A 127 22.30 15.35 -11.10
CA ASP A 127 22.10 13.94 -11.46
C ASP A 127 20.81 13.78 -12.28
N ARG A 128 20.95 13.28 -13.52
CA ARG A 128 19.82 13.08 -14.46
C ARG A 128 19.05 14.38 -14.71
N ASP A 129 17.79 14.48 -14.22
CA ASP A 129 16.92 15.66 -14.27
C ASP A 129 16.91 16.45 -12.96
N MET A 130 17.64 15.97 -11.93
CA MET A 130 17.78 16.62 -10.64
C MET A 130 18.99 17.54 -10.60
N TYR A 131 18.82 18.69 -10.02
CA TYR A 131 19.89 19.67 -9.79
C TYR A 131 19.63 20.45 -8.51
N VAL A 132 20.69 20.71 -7.77
CA VAL A 132 20.61 21.66 -6.66
C VAL A 132 20.63 23.08 -7.23
N PHE A 133 19.65 23.87 -6.84
CA PHE A 133 19.66 25.30 -7.07
C PHE A 133 19.88 26.05 -5.76
N ALA A 134 20.36 27.28 -5.84
CA ALA A 134 20.37 28.24 -4.74
C ALA A 134 19.76 29.56 -5.21
N LEU A 135 18.87 30.13 -4.39
CA LEU A 135 18.14 31.35 -4.66
C LEU A 135 18.40 32.38 -3.54
N THR A 136 18.46 33.62 -3.91
CA THR A 136 18.29 34.74 -2.98
C THR A 136 16.79 34.95 -2.66
N ALA A 137 16.49 35.71 -1.64
CA ALA A 137 15.10 36.00 -1.24
C ALA A 137 14.27 36.73 -2.31
N ASP A 138 14.91 37.45 -3.23
CA ASP A 138 14.26 38.11 -4.38
C ASP A 138 14.03 37.18 -5.60
N GLY A 139 14.47 35.91 -5.50
CA GLY A 139 14.27 34.89 -6.52
C GLY A 139 15.37 34.79 -7.58
N THR A 140 16.54 35.41 -7.36
CA THR A 140 17.69 35.32 -8.26
C THR A 140 18.44 34.00 -8.01
N TYR A 141 18.72 33.24 -9.06
CA TYR A 141 19.58 32.07 -9.00
C TYR A 141 21.03 32.48 -8.76
N VAL A 142 21.59 32.05 -7.65
CA VAL A 142 23.02 32.24 -7.31
C VAL A 142 23.83 30.94 -7.46
N ALA A 143 23.17 29.81 -7.60
CA ALA A 143 23.76 28.55 -8.06
C ALA A 143 22.71 27.72 -8.79
N PHE A 144 23.15 26.93 -9.78
CA PHE A 144 22.30 26.03 -10.54
C PHE A 144 23.11 24.81 -11.02
N GLY A 145 22.88 23.66 -10.43
CA GLY A 145 23.63 22.44 -10.68
C GLY A 145 23.75 22.08 -12.15
N GLY A 146 24.99 22.01 -12.64
CA GLY A 146 25.30 21.65 -14.01
C GLY A 146 24.95 22.68 -15.09
N ASN A 147 24.40 23.87 -14.73
CA ASN A 147 24.02 24.89 -15.73
C ASN A 147 24.39 26.32 -15.26
N PRO A 148 25.63 26.77 -15.46
CA PRO A 148 26.09 28.10 -15.04
C PRO A 148 25.37 29.24 -15.76
N ALA A 149 24.77 29.01 -16.94
CA ALA A 149 24.03 30.04 -17.69
C ALA A 149 22.73 30.48 -16.98
N LYS A 150 22.24 29.70 -16.03
CA LYS A 150 21.07 30.04 -15.21
C LYS A 150 21.42 30.98 -14.04
N VAL A 151 22.67 31.04 -13.63
CA VAL A 151 23.12 31.91 -12.54
C VAL A 151 22.91 33.38 -12.94
N GLY A 152 22.30 34.18 -12.09
CA GLY A 152 21.92 35.55 -12.34
C GLY A 152 20.53 35.73 -12.98
N THR A 153 19.87 34.67 -13.46
CA THR A 153 18.46 34.75 -13.92
C THR A 153 17.49 34.68 -12.75
N ARG A 154 16.24 35.07 -12.95
CA ARG A 154 15.23 35.07 -11.91
C ARG A 154 14.19 33.97 -12.08
N VAL A 155 13.67 33.47 -10.99
CA VAL A 155 12.55 32.49 -10.99
C VAL A 155 11.34 33.07 -11.72
N GLN A 156 11.09 34.36 -11.55
CA GLN A 156 9.98 35.08 -12.17
C GLN A 156 10.03 35.10 -13.70
N ASP A 157 11.21 34.94 -14.28
CA ASP A 157 11.41 34.94 -15.74
C ASP A 157 11.23 33.52 -16.35
N VAL A 158 10.95 32.49 -15.53
CA VAL A 158 10.74 31.12 -16.01
C VAL A 158 9.34 30.99 -16.60
N PRO A 159 9.19 30.64 -17.88
CA PRO A 159 7.87 30.50 -18.51
C PRO A 159 7.00 29.44 -17.83
N GLY A 160 5.71 29.73 -17.67
CA GLY A 160 4.71 28.78 -17.17
C GLY A 160 4.75 28.55 -15.66
N ILE A 161 5.42 29.40 -14.89
CA ILE A 161 5.42 29.40 -13.42
C ILE A 161 4.91 30.76 -12.92
N ASP A 162 4.13 30.76 -11.84
CA ASP A 162 4.01 31.96 -11.00
C ASP A 162 5.25 32.07 -10.11
N GLY A 163 6.29 32.72 -10.64
CA GLY A 163 7.58 32.85 -9.99
C GLY A 163 7.51 33.62 -8.65
N ASN A 164 6.58 34.55 -8.50
CA ASN A 164 6.41 35.28 -7.24
C ASN A 164 5.81 34.40 -6.16
N ALA A 165 4.78 33.60 -6.50
CA ALA A 165 4.19 32.66 -5.59
C ALA A 165 5.20 31.55 -5.21
N LEU A 166 5.98 31.06 -6.19
CA LEU A 166 6.99 30.04 -5.95
C LEU A 166 8.08 30.52 -4.98
N ILE A 167 8.69 31.70 -5.23
CA ILE A 167 9.76 32.19 -4.34
C ILE A 167 9.22 32.49 -2.94
N ALA A 168 8.00 33.06 -2.82
CA ALA A 168 7.37 33.26 -1.53
C ALA A 168 7.14 31.96 -0.78
N GLY A 169 6.73 30.89 -1.48
CA GLY A 169 6.59 29.54 -0.94
C GLY A 169 7.92 28.94 -0.46
N ILE A 170 8.97 29.06 -1.27
CA ILE A 170 10.32 28.57 -0.96
C ILE A 170 10.87 29.27 0.29
N VAL A 171 10.81 30.61 0.32
CA VAL A 171 11.31 31.41 1.45
C VAL A 171 10.55 31.03 2.72
N ARG A 172 9.21 31.05 2.69
CA ARG A 172 8.40 30.69 3.85
C ARG A 172 8.72 29.29 4.37
N GLN A 173 8.73 28.28 3.48
CA GLN A 173 9.00 26.90 3.88
C GLN A 173 10.39 26.76 4.48
N ALA A 174 11.41 27.33 3.86
CA ALA A 174 12.78 27.20 4.32
C ALA A 174 13.09 28.00 5.61
N GLU A 175 12.35 29.09 5.89
CA GLU A 175 12.43 29.81 7.16
C GLU A 175 11.72 29.07 8.30
N GLU A 176 10.63 28.35 8.03
CA GLU A 176 9.96 27.48 9.00
C GLU A 176 10.76 26.19 9.26
N GLY A 177 11.54 25.74 8.29
CA GLY A 177 12.39 24.56 8.33
C GLY A 177 12.49 23.85 6.99
N PRO A 178 13.33 22.80 6.90
CA PRO A 178 13.42 21.98 5.70
C PRO A 178 12.07 21.40 5.31
N GLY A 179 11.72 21.43 4.01
CA GLY A 179 10.42 20.90 3.57
C GLY A 179 10.17 21.00 2.08
N TRP A 180 8.97 20.58 1.66
CA TRP A 180 8.57 20.51 0.27
C TRP A 180 7.70 21.72 -0.13
N VAL A 181 7.98 22.24 -1.31
CA VAL A 181 7.15 23.26 -1.98
C VAL A 181 6.66 22.70 -3.30
N GLU A 182 5.35 22.76 -3.51
CA GLU A 182 4.70 22.24 -4.71
C GLU A 182 4.31 23.40 -5.64
N TYR A 183 4.48 23.18 -6.95
CA TYR A 183 4.13 24.15 -7.99
C TYR A 183 3.96 23.45 -9.34
N ASP A 184 3.25 24.13 -10.25
CA ASP A 184 3.12 23.69 -11.64
C ASP A 184 4.16 24.39 -12.51
N ILE A 185 4.73 23.66 -13.47
CA ILE A 185 5.72 24.16 -14.42
C ILE A 185 5.48 23.56 -15.80
N VAL A 186 5.77 24.32 -16.85
CA VAL A 186 5.86 23.77 -18.20
C VAL A 186 7.15 22.94 -18.31
N ASN A 187 7.01 21.63 -18.49
CA ASN A 187 8.15 20.76 -18.70
C ASN A 187 8.80 21.10 -20.03
N PRO A 188 10.09 21.49 -20.05
CA PRO A 188 10.76 21.91 -21.27
C PRO A 188 10.91 20.79 -22.31
N THR A 189 10.84 19.52 -21.91
CA THR A 189 10.97 18.37 -22.81
C THR A 189 9.64 18.02 -23.46
N SER A 190 8.52 18.06 -22.71
CA SER A 190 7.19 17.68 -23.21
C SER A 190 6.32 18.86 -23.64
N GLY A 191 6.65 20.08 -23.25
CA GLY A 191 5.83 21.28 -23.44
C GLY A 191 4.51 21.29 -22.67
N ARG A 192 4.30 20.33 -21.76
CA ARG A 192 3.07 20.20 -20.95
C ARG A 192 3.27 20.76 -19.56
N VAL A 193 2.19 21.29 -18.98
CA VAL A 193 2.17 21.68 -17.56
C VAL A 193 2.21 20.39 -16.73
N GLN A 194 3.18 20.29 -15.84
CA GLN A 194 3.36 19.17 -14.92
C GLN A 194 3.57 19.69 -13.50
N GLY A 195 2.97 18.98 -12.53
CA GLY A 195 3.24 19.25 -11.13
C GLY A 195 4.69 18.88 -10.79
N LYS A 196 5.39 19.82 -10.14
CA LYS A 196 6.74 19.66 -9.63
C LYS A 196 6.75 19.95 -8.13
N MET A 197 7.63 19.32 -7.40
CA MET A 197 7.87 19.64 -6.00
C MET A 197 9.37 19.78 -5.77
N SER A 198 9.75 20.76 -4.94
CA SER A 198 11.13 20.99 -4.56
C SER A 198 11.31 20.86 -3.06
N TYR A 199 12.25 20.05 -2.62
CA TYR A 199 12.72 20.05 -1.25
C TYR A 199 13.66 21.22 -1.05
N VAL A 200 13.42 22.03 -0.02
CA VAL A 200 14.12 23.30 0.18
C VAL A 200 14.65 23.42 1.61
N MET A 201 15.79 24.10 1.73
CA MET A 201 16.44 24.41 3.01
C MET A 201 17.08 25.79 2.95
N LYS A 202 17.17 26.46 4.08
CA LYS A 202 17.93 27.71 4.23
C LYS A 202 19.40 27.39 4.55
N VAL A 203 20.30 28.11 3.88
CA VAL A 203 21.76 28.04 4.11
C VAL A 203 22.29 29.48 4.09
N ASP A 204 22.78 29.96 5.20
CA ASP A 204 23.15 31.38 5.36
C ASP A 204 22.02 32.31 4.89
N ASP A 205 22.28 33.16 3.91
CA ASP A 205 21.32 34.10 3.32
C ASP A 205 20.71 33.61 2.00
N VAL A 206 20.85 32.32 1.67
CA VAL A 206 20.32 31.72 0.45
C VAL A 206 19.42 30.51 0.73
N TYR A 207 18.56 30.20 -0.23
CA TYR A 207 17.62 29.09 -0.19
C TYR A 207 18.03 28.06 -1.20
N ILE A 208 18.49 26.88 -0.74
CA ILE A 208 18.87 25.77 -1.61
C ILE A 208 17.69 24.82 -1.80
N GLY A 209 17.63 24.16 -2.94
CA GLY A 209 16.61 23.14 -3.18
C GLY A 209 16.93 22.27 -4.37
N CYS A 210 16.18 21.16 -4.46
CA CYS A 210 16.16 20.26 -5.61
C CYS A 210 14.73 19.84 -5.91
N GLY A 211 14.33 19.89 -7.18
CA GLY A 211 12.96 19.60 -7.61
C GLY A 211 12.84 18.32 -8.39
N VAL A 212 11.72 17.60 -8.16
CA VAL A 212 11.31 16.40 -8.93
C VAL A 212 9.89 16.56 -9.47
N TYR A 213 9.59 15.92 -10.60
CA TYR A 213 8.24 15.89 -11.15
C TYR A 213 7.39 14.87 -10.39
N LYS A 214 6.11 15.20 -10.17
CA LYS A 214 5.16 14.32 -9.46
C LYS A 214 4.68 13.13 -10.30
N THR A 215 4.77 13.25 -11.62
CA THR A 215 4.37 12.20 -12.57
C THR A 215 5.54 11.86 -13.48
N LEU A 216 5.71 10.56 -13.72
CA LEU A 216 6.66 10.07 -14.73
C LEU A 216 6.27 10.62 -16.12
N ALA A 217 7.24 11.08 -16.87
CA ALA A 217 7.07 11.58 -18.22
C ALA A 217 6.80 10.45 -19.22
#